data_57bc3f3d6026c32f5c40fa0510a0ad5a
#
_entry.id   57bc3f3d6026c32f5c40fa0510a0ad5a
#
_cell.length_a   1.000
_cell.length_b   1.000
_cell.length_c   1.000
_cell.angle_alpha   90.00
_cell.angle_beta   90.00
_cell.angle_gamma   90.00
#
_symmetry.space_group_name_H-M   'P 1'
#
loop_
_entity.id
_entity.type
_entity.pdbx_description
1 polymer ?
#
loop_
_entity_poly.entity_id
_entity_poly.type
_entity_poly.pdbx_seq_one_letter_code
_entity_poly.pdbx_strand_id
1 'polypeptide(L)'
;YYLLNKFDSTIIASNKILALEKADENVSEKASYYLAKSLLKNGNSGQAIEEFKKLTNAKNTEYASEAQYTLAEIQYNNIQLDEAEKIILEITSNPSSEFWLAKTFILWADIFKERGNKIQAKQTLQSIIDNYEGDQSIIDEAQNKLNEINNKQSQEQKLQEQKLQEQKEAVDEIIIENK
;
A
#
# COMPACT_ATOMS: atom_id res chain seq x y z
N TYR A 1 23.44 10.95 -2.26
CA TYR A 1 23.69 9.50 -2.02
C TYR A 1 22.42 8.67 -2.20
N TYR A 2 21.28 9.05 -1.58
CA TYR A 2 20.03 8.28 -1.69
C TYR A 2 19.60 8.06 -3.15
N LEU A 3 19.54 9.12 -3.96
CA LEU A 3 19.18 9.05 -5.38
C LEU A 3 20.16 8.23 -6.24
N LEU A 4 21.34 7.94 -5.72
CA LEU A 4 22.35 7.07 -6.34
C LEU A 4 22.34 5.66 -5.76
N ASN A 5 21.29 5.28 -5.02
CA ASN A 5 21.16 3.99 -4.32
C ASN A 5 22.32 3.66 -3.37
N LYS A 6 23.03 4.68 -2.85
CA LYS A 6 24.12 4.54 -1.87
C LYS A 6 23.55 4.63 -0.45
N PHE A 7 22.75 3.66 -0.05
CA PHE A 7 21.96 3.70 1.20
C PHE A 7 22.85 3.77 2.44
N ASP A 8 23.93 2.97 2.53
CA ASP A 8 24.87 3.03 3.65
C ASP A 8 25.50 4.42 3.79
N SER A 9 25.94 5.02 2.69
CA SER A 9 26.49 6.37 2.69
C SER A 9 25.46 7.41 3.11
N THR A 10 24.18 7.21 2.73
CA THR A 10 23.08 8.09 3.15
C THR A 10 22.85 7.96 4.65
N ILE A 11 22.80 6.75 5.20
CA ILE A 11 22.65 6.49 6.64
C ILE A 11 23.75 7.19 7.43
N ILE A 12 25.02 7.03 7.02
CA ILE A 12 26.16 7.67 7.68
C ILE A 12 26.07 9.20 7.61
N ALA A 13 25.74 9.76 6.46
CA ALA A 13 25.62 11.21 6.27
C ALA A 13 24.46 11.79 7.08
N SER A 14 23.29 11.14 7.06
CA SER A 14 22.13 11.57 7.82
C SER A 14 22.40 11.55 9.32
N ASN A 15 23.00 10.49 9.85
CA ASN A 15 23.35 10.40 11.27
C ASN A 15 24.35 11.50 11.69
N LYS A 16 25.31 11.86 10.82
CA LYS A 16 26.21 12.99 11.09
C LYS A 16 25.47 14.32 11.18
N ILE A 17 24.49 14.55 10.31
CA ILE A 17 23.67 15.78 10.33
C ILE A 17 22.84 15.82 11.61
N LEU A 18 22.18 14.72 11.97
CA LEU A 18 21.32 14.64 13.15
C LEU A 18 22.09 14.75 14.47
N ALA A 19 23.39 14.47 14.46
CA ALA A 19 24.26 14.64 15.63
C ALA A 19 24.75 16.09 15.83
N LEU A 20 24.47 17.03 14.92
CA LEU A 20 24.85 18.43 15.07
C LEU A 20 23.89 19.13 16.06
N GLU A 21 24.44 19.69 17.14
CA GLU A 21 23.66 20.41 18.18
C GLU A 21 22.85 21.60 17.67
N LYS A 22 23.22 22.18 16.54
CA LYS A 22 22.60 23.37 15.93
C LYS A 22 22.20 23.15 14.47
N ALA A 23 21.79 21.93 14.12
CA ALA A 23 21.25 21.70 12.78
C ALA A 23 19.94 22.46 12.61
N ASP A 24 19.75 23.07 11.44
CA ASP A 24 18.47 23.66 11.05
C ASP A 24 17.38 22.59 11.04
N GLU A 25 16.18 22.95 11.49
CA GLU A 25 15.06 21.99 11.62
C GLU A 25 14.71 21.34 10.27
N ASN A 26 14.65 22.11 9.18
CA ASN A 26 14.36 21.58 7.85
C ASN A 26 15.47 20.61 7.38
N VAL A 27 16.72 20.92 7.72
CA VAL A 27 17.86 20.06 7.40
C VAL A 27 17.79 18.76 8.20
N SER A 28 17.37 18.85 9.46
CA SER A 28 17.18 17.69 10.34
C SER A 28 16.03 16.82 9.87
N GLU A 29 14.87 17.40 9.54
CA GLU A 29 13.72 16.65 8.97
C GLU A 29 14.13 15.94 7.67
N LYS A 30 14.83 16.63 6.77
CA LYS A 30 15.31 16.04 5.52
C LYS A 30 16.32 14.92 5.77
N ALA A 31 17.19 15.06 6.76
CA ALA A 31 18.14 14.02 7.15
C ALA A 31 17.42 12.79 7.72
N SER A 32 16.44 12.98 8.62
CA SER A 32 15.60 11.90 9.16
C SER A 32 14.82 11.19 8.07
N TYR A 33 14.25 11.94 7.11
CA TYR A 33 13.51 11.37 5.99
C TYR A 33 14.39 10.44 5.13
N TYR A 34 15.57 10.90 4.72
CA TYR A 34 16.48 10.04 3.94
C TYR A 34 17.10 8.93 4.77
N LEU A 35 17.26 9.11 6.09
CA LEU A 35 17.68 8.05 6.99
C LEU A 35 16.65 6.94 7.03
N ALA A 36 15.38 7.27 7.31
CA ALA A 36 14.27 6.31 7.37
C ALA A 36 14.15 5.49 6.07
N LYS A 37 14.12 6.18 4.93
CA LYS A 37 14.05 5.54 3.61
C LYS A 37 15.25 4.64 3.32
N SER A 38 16.46 5.06 3.69
CA SER A 38 17.68 4.29 3.47
C SER A 38 17.74 3.05 4.36
N LEU A 39 17.32 3.18 5.62
CA LEU A 39 17.19 2.05 6.55
C LEU A 39 16.21 1.01 6.02
N LEU A 40 15.04 1.45 5.52
CA LEU A 40 14.04 0.55 4.95
C LEU A 40 14.58 -0.19 3.72
N LYS A 41 15.23 0.54 2.78
CA LYS A 41 15.84 -0.06 1.59
C LYS A 41 17.00 -1.01 1.90
N ASN A 42 17.68 -0.79 3.03
CA ASN A 42 18.79 -1.63 3.50
C ASN A 42 18.32 -2.83 4.37
N GLY A 43 17.01 -3.04 4.49
CA GLY A 43 16.41 -4.15 5.25
C GLY A 43 16.34 -3.93 6.77
N ASN A 44 16.74 -2.75 7.27
CA ASN A 44 16.70 -2.39 8.69
C ASN A 44 15.32 -1.85 9.08
N SER A 45 14.27 -2.66 8.87
CA SER A 45 12.87 -2.23 9.02
C SER A 45 12.53 -1.72 10.42
N GLY A 46 13.08 -2.31 11.49
CA GLY A 46 12.83 -1.87 12.85
C GLY A 46 13.30 -0.42 13.10
N GLN A 47 14.53 -0.08 12.69
CA GLN A 47 15.04 1.28 12.83
C GLN A 47 14.32 2.24 11.88
N ALA A 48 13.95 1.80 10.67
CA ALA A 48 13.19 2.60 9.73
C ALA A 48 11.83 3.01 10.32
N ILE A 49 11.11 2.09 10.94
CA ILE A 49 9.84 2.36 11.62
C ILE A 49 9.98 3.46 12.67
N GLU A 50 11.01 3.40 13.51
CA GLU A 50 11.23 4.41 14.55
C GLU A 50 11.52 5.80 13.95
N GLU A 51 12.28 5.86 12.85
CA GLU A 51 12.52 7.13 12.17
C GLU A 51 11.25 7.64 11.45
N PHE A 52 10.47 6.78 10.79
CA PHE A 52 9.19 7.18 10.20
C PHE A 52 8.19 7.68 11.24
N LYS A 53 8.10 7.06 12.43
CA LYS A 53 7.26 7.55 13.52
C LYS A 53 7.60 8.98 13.94
N LYS A 54 8.87 9.36 13.99
CA LYS A 54 9.27 10.75 14.28
C LYS A 54 8.79 11.72 13.19
N LEU A 55 8.79 11.27 11.94
CA LEU A 55 8.42 12.08 10.78
C LEU A 55 6.91 12.29 10.63
N THR A 56 6.06 11.51 11.29
CA THR A 56 4.59 11.72 11.21
C THR A 56 4.14 13.09 11.70
N ASN A 57 4.95 13.78 12.51
CA ASN A 57 4.72 15.14 12.99
C ASN A 57 5.68 16.17 12.37
N ALA A 58 6.34 15.84 11.26
CA ALA A 58 7.24 16.78 10.59
C ALA A 58 6.47 18.00 10.08
N LYS A 59 7.13 19.17 10.08
CA LYS A 59 6.56 20.40 9.51
C LYS A 59 6.41 20.31 8.00
N ASN A 60 7.29 19.56 7.35
CA ASN A 60 7.11 19.24 5.94
C ASN A 60 6.01 18.20 5.79
N THR A 61 4.85 18.63 5.31
CA THR A 61 3.64 17.80 5.16
C THR A 61 3.84 16.61 4.23
N GLU A 62 4.68 16.73 3.20
CA GLU A 62 5.01 15.61 2.31
C GLU A 62 5.80 14.53 3.05
N TYR A 63 6.79 14.90 3.87
CA TYR A 63 7.52 13.91 4.68
C TYR A 63 6.62 13.24 5.72
N ALA A 64 5.72 14.03 6.35
CA ALA A 64 4.76 13.49 7.32
C ALA A 64 3.79 12.52 6.65
N SER A 65 3.20 12.90 5.51
CA SER A 65 2.22 12.06 4.79
C SER A 65 2.86 10.79 4.23
N GLU A 66 4.06 10.89 3.62
CA GLU A 66 4.80 9.71 3.17
C GLU A 66 5.17 8.78 4.32
N ALA A 67 5.57 9.34 5.47
CA ALA A 67 5.91 8.55 6.64
C ALA A 67 4.69 7.78 7.17
N GLN A 68 3.54 8.42 7.29
CA GLN A 68 2.29 7.77 7.71
C GLN A 68 1.90 6.66 6.74
N TYR A 69 1.89 6.93 5.43
CA TYR A 69 1.62 5.93 4.40
C TYR A 69 2.60 4.75 4.49
N THR A 70 3.90 5.03 4.60
CA THR A 70 4.94 3.98 4.66
C THR A 70 4.78 3.10 5.90
N LEU A 71 4.39 3.67 7.05
CA LEU A 71 4.09 2.89 8.24
C LEU A 71 2.90 1.94 8.01
N ALA A 72 1.83 2.40 7.38
CA ALA A 72 0.70 1.55 7.02
C ALA A 72 1.11 0.44 6.04
N GLU A 73 1.91 0.78 5.01
CA GLU A 73 2.43 -0.17 4.03
C GLU A 73 3.34 -1.24 4.67
N ILE A 74 4.17 -0.87 5.64
CA ILE A 74 4.99 -1.84 6.39
C ILE A 74 4.10 -2.81 7.17
N GLN A 75 3.05 -2.34 7.83
CA GLN A 75 2.12 -3.22 8.55
C GLN A 75 1.38 -4.16 7.60
N TYR A 76 0.91 -3.64 6.45
CA TYR A 76 0.31 -4.45 5.41
C TYR A 76 1.25 -5.56 4.91
N ASN A 77 2.50 -5.22 4.60
CA ASN A 77 3.52 -6.17 4.12
C ASN A 77 3.88 -7.24 5.19
N ASN A 78 3.72 -6.92 6.47
CA ASN A 78 3.87 -7.86 7.59
C ASN A 78 2.59 -8.66 7.88
N ILE A 79 1.56 -8.55 7.03
CA ILE A 79 0.25 -9.22 7.18
C ILE A 79 -0.49 -8.79 8.46
N GLN A 80 -0.13 -7.64 9.01
CA GLN A 80 -0.80 -7.02 10.17
C GLN A 80 -1.90 -6.07 9.67
N LEU A 81 -2.93 -6.66 9.05
CA LEU A 81 -3.95 -5.90 8.32
C LEU A 81 -4.76 -4.95 9.21
N ASP A 82 -5.02 -5.34 10.47
CA ASP A 82 -5.78 -4.50 11.41
C ASP A 82 -4.96 -3.27 11.84
N GLU A 83 -3.66 -3.44 12.06
CA GLU A 83 -2.77 -2.32 12.39
C GLU A 83 -2.57 -1.39 11.18
N ALA A 84 -2.46 -1.95 9.97
CA ALA A 84 -2.41 -1.15 8.76
C ALA A 84 -3.68 -0.32 8.59
N GLU A 85 -4.86 -0.92 8.76
CA GLU A 85 -6.14 -0.24 8.65
C GLU A 85 -6.32 0.86 9.70
N LYS A 86 -5.87 0.64 10.92
CA LYS A 86 -5.87 1.67 11.96
C LYS A 86 -5.10 2.92 11.53
N ILE A 87 -3.88 2.75 10.99
CA ILE A 87 -3.09 3.87 10.49
C ILE A 87 -3.79 4.53 9.28
N ILE A 88 -4.39 3.75 8.39
CA ILE A 88 -5.16 4.26 7.25
C ILE A 88 -6.32 5.15 7.71
N LEU A 89 -7.06 4.73 8.74
CA LEU A 89 -8.14 5.53 9.32
C LEU A 89 -7.64 6.85 9.93
N GLU A 90 -6.46 6.85 10.55
CA GLU A 90 -5.83 8.08 11.04
C GLU A 90 -5.48 9.02 9.88
N ILE A 91 -4.88 8.52 8.79
CA ILE A 91 -4.55 9.31 7.59
C ILE A 91 -5.80 9.90 6.96
N THR A 92 -6.85 9.09 6.76
CA THR A 92 -8.08 9.51 6.08
C THR A 92 -8.91 10.49 6.88
N SER A 93 -8.77 10.52 8.21
CA SER A 93 -9.47 11.47 9.08
C SER A 93 -8.89 12.89 9.03
N ASN A 94 -7.60 13.04 8.69
CA ASN A 94 -6.93 14.33 8.58
C ASN A 94 -5.82 14.31 7.52
N PRO A 95 -6.20 14.24 6.22
CA PRO A 95 -5.23 14.13 5.13
C PRO A 95 -4.47 15.44 4.92
N SER A 96 -3.14 15.35 4.75
CA SER A 96 -2.26 16.51 4.51
C SER A 96 -1.75 16.57 3.06
N SER A 97 -1.91 15.51 2.28
CA SER A 97 -1.47 15.42 0.88
C SER A 97 -2.47 14.55 0.09
N GLU A 98 -3.01 15.10 -0.99
CA GLU A 98 -3.94 14.37 -1.86
C GLU A 98 -3.27 13.17 -2.53
N PHE A 99 -2.00 13.29 -2.90
CA PHE A 99 -1.22 12.21 -3.48
C PHE A 99 -1.12 11.02 -2.51
N TRP A 100 -0.68 11.27 -1.27
CA TRP A 100 -0.54 10.22 -0.26
C TRP A 100 -1.88 9.68 0.22
N LEU A 101 -2.92 10.51 0.23
CA LEU A 101 -4.29 10.06 0.49
C LEU A 101 -4.76 9.05 -0.58
N ALA A 102 -4.56 9.36 -1.86
CA ALA A 102 -4.92 8.45 -2.95
C ALA A 102 -4.12 7.14 -2.88
N LYS A 103 -2.82 7.21 -2.61
CA LYS A 103 -1.98 6.02 -2.33
C LYS A 103 -2.51 5.19 -1.14
N THR A 104 -2.97 5.88 -0.10
CA THR A 104 -3.55 5.23 1.09
C THR A 104 -4.84 4.48 0.75
N PHE A 105 -5.71 5.05 -0.09
CA PHE A 105 -6.91 4.33 -0.55
C PHE A 105 -6.58 3.12 -1.43
N ILE A 106 -5.54 3.19 -2.27
CA ILE A 106 -5.07 2.01 -3.03
C ILE A 106 -4.63 0.90 -2.08
N LEU A 107 -3.86 1.23 -1.04
CA LEU A 107 -3.44 0.27 -0.01
C LEU A 107 -4.64 -0.30 0.75
N TRP A 108 -5.65 0.53 1.05
CA TRP A 108 -6.87 0.06 1.70
C TRP A 108 -7.67 -0.91 0.82
N ALA A 109 -7.72 -0.65 -0.50
CA ALA A 109 -8.32 -1.58 -1.46
C ALA A 109 -7.59 -2.94 -1.48
N ASP A 110 -6.26 -2.95 -1.35
CA ASP A 110 -5.50 -4.19 -1.20
C ASP A 110 -5.87 -4.93 0.09
N ILE A 111 -6.03 -4.24 1.22
CA ILE A 111 -6.49 -4.83 2.48
C ILE A 111 -7.89 -5.45 2.32
N PHE A 112 -8.83 -4.74 1.69
CA PHE A 112 -10.16 -5.30 1.40
C PHE A 112 -10.08 -6.56 0.55
N LYS A 113 -9.22 -6.56 -0.46
CA LYS A 113 -8.98 -7.73 -1.33
C LYS A 113 -8.43 -8.92 -0.54
N GLU A 114 -7.43 -8.71 0.33
CA GLU A 114 -6.86 -9.77 1.18
C GLU A 114 -7.89 -10.36 2.16
N ARG A 115 -8.82 -9.54 2.66
CA ARG A 115 -9.94 -9.99 3.49
C ARG A 115 -11.09 -10.63 2.69
N GLY A 116 -10.94 -10.80 1.38
CA GLY A 116 -11.98 -11.36 0.50
C GLY A 116 -13.12 -10.40 0.15
N ASN A 117 -13.05 -9.15 0.61
CA ASN A 117 -14.08 -8.14 0.35
C ASN A 117 -13.85 -7.45 -1.01
N LYS A 118 -14.01 -8.24 -2.08
CA LYS A 118 -13.77 -7.77 -3.45
C LYS A 118 -14.67 -6.60 -3.85
N ILE A 119 -15.87 -6.47 -3.27
CA ILE A 119 -16.81 -5.39 -3.59
C ILE A 119 -16.27 -4.05 -3.09
N GLN A 120 -15.87 -3.96 -1.82
CA GLN A 120 -15.29 -2.74 -1.27
C GLN A 120 -13.96 -2.38 -1.95
N ALA A 121 -13.10 -3.37 -2.23
CA ALA A 121 -11.87 -3.13 -2.98
C ALA A 121 -12.13 -2.44 -4.33
N LYS A 122 -13.09 -2.96 -5.12
CA LYS A 122 -13.47 -2.37 -6.40
C LYS A 122 -14.04 -0.96 -6.27
N GLN A 123 -14.95 -0.75 -5.30
CA GLN A 123 -15.55 0.57 -5.07
C GLN A 123 -14.51 1.62 -4.68
N THR A 124 -13.55 1.25 -3.84
CA THR A 124 -12.45 2.14 -3.43
C THR A 124 -11.57 2.50 -4.62
N LEU A 125 -11.17 1.53 -5.44
CA LEU A 125 -10.37 1.78 -6.64
C LEU A 125 -11.12 2.61 -7.67
N GLN A 126 -12.39 2.33 -7.90
CA GLN A 126 -13.23 3.10 -8.83
C GLN A 126 -13.38 4.56 -8.37
N SER A 127 -13.54 4.79 -7.06
CA SER A 127 -13.60 6.15 -6.51
C SER A 127 -12.35 6.97 -6.78
N ILE A 128 -11.16 6.34 -6.76
CA ILE A 128 -9.91 7.02 -7.13
C ILE A 128 -9.93 7.38 -8.61
N ILE A 129 -10.30 6.44 -9.48
CA ILE A 129 -10.35 6.64 -10.94
C ILE A 129 -11.31 7.79 -11.31
N ASP A 130 -12.44 7.87 -10.61
CA ASP A 130 -13.50 8.84 -10.92
C ASP A 130 -13.26 10.23 -10.34
N ASN A 131 -12.52 10.36 -9.23
CA ASN A 131 -12.47 11.60 -8.45
C ASN A 131 -11.05 12.16 -8.21
N TYR A 132 -9.99 11.39 -8.45
CA TYR A 132 -8.63 11.90 -8.23
C TYR A 132 -8.14 12.64 -9.49
N GLU A 133 -7.80 13.92 -9.33
CA GLU A 133 -7.36 14.80 -10.44
C GLU A 133 -5.82 15.05 -10.42
N GLY A 134 -5.06 14.24 -9.65
CA GLY A 134 -3.62 14.43 -9.50
C GLY A 134 -2.78 13.62 -10.49
N ASP A 135 -1.73 13.00 -9.99
CA ASP A 135 -0.76 12.24 -10.78
C ASP A 135 -1.40 11.05 -11.50
N GLN A 136 -1.28 11.02 -12.83
CA GLN A 136 -1.85 9.97 -13.67
C GLN A 136 -1.38 8.56 -13.28
N SER A 137 -0.16 8.42 -12.74
CA SER A 137 0.36 7.12 -12.31
C SER A 137 -0.48 6.49 -11.20
N ILE A 138 -1.13 7.27 -10.36
CA ILE A 138 -2.05 6.81 -9.31
C ILE A 138 -3.33 6.24 -9.91
N ILE A 139 -3.88 6.95 -10.90
CA ILE A 139 -5.08 6.51 -11.65
C ILE A 139 -4.78 5.20 -12.38
N ASP A 140 -3.63 5.13 -13.05
CA ASP A 140 -3.19 3.93 -13.77
C ASP A 140 -2.98 2.75 -12.80
N GLU A 141 -2.41 2.98 -11.62
CA GLU A 141 -2.24 1.96 -10.58
C GLU A 141 -3.61 1.44 -10.10
N ALA A 142 -4.55 2.34 -9.81
CA ALA A 142 -5.91 1.97 -9.39
C ALA A 142 -6.64 1.17 -10.49
N GLN A 143 -6.55 1.61 -11.76
CA GLN A 143 -7.15 0.92 -12.90
C GLN A 143 -6.57 -0.48 -13.09
N ASN A 144 -5.26 -0.63 -12.99
CA ASN A 144 -4.60 -1.93 -13.11
C ASN A 144 -5.07 -2.91 -12.03
N LYS A 145 -5.12 -2.47 -10.76
CA LYS A 145 -5.61 -3.28 -9.64
C LYS A 145 -7.09 -3.66 -9.82
N LEU A 146 -7.92 -2.73 -10.28
CA LEU A 146 -9.34 -3.00 -10.57
C LEU A 146 -9.50 -4.07 -11.65
N ASN A 147 -8.72 -3.97 -12.72
CA ASN A 147 -8.71 -4.95 -13.81
C ASN A 147 -8.25 -6.34 -13.33
N GLU A 148 -7.23 -6.41 -12.47
CA GLU A 148 -6.79 -7.67 -11.85
C GLU A 148 -7.89 -8.35 -11.06
N ILE A 149 -8.63 -7.60 -10.23
CA ILE A 149 -9.75 -8.14 -9.44
C ILE A 149 -10.86 -8.66 -10.37
N ASN A 150 -11.20 -7.91 -11.43
CA ASN A 150 -12.23 -8.28 -12.40
C ASN A 150 -11.84 -9.54 -13.17
N ASN A 151 -10.60 -9.63 -13.64
CA ASN A 151 -10.10 -10.79 -14.40
C ASN A 151 -10.10 -12.07 -13.56
N LYS A 152 -9.63 -12.00 -12.30
CA LYS A 152 -9.67 -13.14 -11.38
C LYS A 152 -11.11 -13.60 -11.12
N GLN A 153 -12.04 -12.68 -10.91
CA GLN A 153 -13.46 -13.01 -10.68
C GLN A 153 -14.06 -13.70 -11.91
N SER A 154 -13.78 -13.21 -13.11
CA SER A 154 -14.26 -13.83 -14.36
C SER A 154 -13.69 -15.23 -14.56
N GLN A 155 -12.43 -15.47 -14.20
CA GLN A 155 -11.82 -16.80 -14.26
C GLN A 155 -12.43 -17.76 -13.22
N GLU A 156 -12.67 -17.28 -11.99
CA GLU A 156 -13.32 -18.07 -10.93
C GLU A 156 -14.73 -18.48 -11.36
N GLN A 157 -15.50 -17.57 -11.95
CA GLN A 157 -16.85 -17.86 -12.47
C GLN A 157 -16.84 -18.93 -13.58
N LYS A 158 -15.98 -18.77 -14.57
CA LYS A 158 -15.85 -19.75 -15.66
C LYS A 158 -15.47 -21.15 -15.14
N LEU A 159 -14.56 -21.20 -14.16
CA LEU A 159 -14.16 -22.48 -13.56
C LEU A 159 -15.31 -23.13 -12.77
N GLN A 160 -16.13 -22.32 -12.08
CA GLN A 160 -17.32 -22.83 -11.38
C GLN A 160 -18.36 -23.35 -12.37
N GLU A 161 -18.61 -22.63 -13.46
CA GLU A 161 -19.53 -23.05 -14.51
C GLU A 161 -19.08 -24.37 -15.16
N GLN A 162 -17.80 -24.53 -15.47
CA GLN A 162 -17.24 -25.76 -16.00
C GLN A 162 -17.43 -26.95 -15.03
N LYS A 163 -17.08 -26.77 -13.75
CA LYS A 163 -17.28 -27.82 -12.74
C LYS A 163 -18.75 -28.23 -12.57
N LEU A 164 -19.66 -27.26 -12.65
CA LEU A 164 -21.09 -27.53 -12.57
C LEU A 164 -21.57 -28.32 -13.79
N GLN A 165 -21.05 -27.98 -14.96
CA GLN A 165 -21.37 -28.71 -16.20
C GLN A 165 -20.86 -30.17 -16.16
N GLU A 166 -19.61 -30.37 -15.76
CA GLU A 166 -19.03 -31.72 -15.58
C GLU A 166 -19.85 -32.57 -14.58
N GLN A 167 -20.28 -31.96 -13.48
CA GLN A 167 -21.13 -32.66 -12.49
C GLN A 167 -22.50 -33.06 -13.08
N LYS A 168 -23.11 -32.20 -13.88
CA LYS A 168 -24.39 -32.52 -14.55
C LYS A 168 -24.21 -33.67 -15.54
N GLU A 169 -23.21 -33.62 -16.37
CA GLU A 169 -22.89 -34.66 -17.36
C GLU A 169 -22.66 -36.03 -16.66
N ALA A 170 -21.86 -36.04 -15.57
CA ALA A 170 -21.65 -37.28 -14.80
C ALA A 170 -22.93 -37.84 -14.16
N VAL A 171 -23.85 -36.97 -13.70
CA VAL A 171 -25.17 -37.42 -13.19
C VAL A 171 -26.02 -37.98 -14.28
N ASP A 172 -26.08 -37.35 -15.46
CA ASP A 172 -26.85 -37.81 -16.61
C ASP A 172 -26.35 -39.19 -17.12
N GLU A 173 -25.03 -39.41 -17.16
CA GLU A 173 -24.41 -40.70 -17.51
C GLU A 173 -24.87 -41.82 -16.54
N ILE A 174 -24.85 -41.58 -15.23
CA ILE A 174 -25.31 -42.53 -14.22
C ILE A 174 -26.80 -42.88 -14.38
N ILE A 175 -27.62 -41.90 -14.74
CA ILE A 175 -29.07 -42.09 -14.96
C ILE A 175 -29.31 -42.97 -16.21
N ILE A 176 -28.49 -42.82 -17.24
CA ILE A 176 -28.59 -43.61 -18.48
C ILE A 176 -28.17 -45.06 -18.26
N GLU A 177 -27.09 -45.30 -17.52
CA GLU A 177 -26.56 -46.64 -17.21
C GLU A 177 -27.49 -47.47 -16.32
N ASN A 178 -28.36 -46.82 -15.53
CA ASN A 178 -29.30 -47.49 -14.62
C ASN A 178 -30.72 -47.72 -15.19
N LYS A 179 -30.91 -47.52 -16.49
CA LYS A 179 -32.15 -47.79 -17.22
C LYS A 179 -32.02 -49.05 -18.10
#